data_28e782b246b200603d371d7f65641194
#
_entry.id   28e782b246b200603d371d7f65641194
#
_cell.length_a   1.000
_cell.length_b   1.000
_cell.length_c   1.000
_cell.angle_alpha   90.00
_cell.angle_beta   90.00
_cell.angle_gamma   90.00
#
_symmetry.space_group_name_H-M   'P 1'
#
loop_
_entity.id
_entity.type
_entity.pdbx_description
1 polymer ?
#
loop_
_entity_poly.entity_id
_entity_poly.type
_entity_poly.pdbx_seq_one_letter_code
_entity_poly.pdbx_strand_id
1 'polypeptide(L)'
;KIAPAVLLNSRLYPDMFPLSRQVQIASDTAKGGAARLAGIEPPKYEDNETTFPELIERLRKTIAYLNTLKPEQIDGSEKKKVTLKVRDEMLTFEGLTFLLNRVLPNLFFHVSTAYAILRHSGVEIGKKDYLGKM
;
A
#
# COMPACT_ATOMS: atom_id res chain seq x y z
N LYS A 1 -1.61 14.61 -24.09
CA LYS A 1 -0.75 14.42 -22.91
C LYS A 1 -1.41 15.06 -21.70
N ILE A 2 -1.38 14.34 -20.61
CA ILE A 2 -2.02 14.78 -19.37
C ILE A 2 -0.97 15.31 -18.42
N ALA A 3 -1.21 16.48 -17.84
CA ALA A 3 -0.30 17.05 -16.84
C ALA A 3 -0.21 16.13 -15.60
N PRO A 4 0.98 15.99 -14.98
CA PRO A 4 1.15 15.13 -13.81
C PRO A 4 0.14 15.40 -12.70
N ALA A 5 -0.15 16.66 -12.39
CA ALA A 5 -1.12 17.01 -11.36
C ALA A 5 -2.54 16.49 -11.67
N VAL A 6 -2.92 16.45 -12.93
CA VAL A 6 -4.21 15.91 -13.34
C VAL A 6 -4.26 14.40 -13.14
N LEU A 7 -3.19 13.69 -13.50
CA LEU A 7 -3.08 12.24 -13.26
C LEU A 7 -3.13 11.91 -11.76
N LEU A 8 -2.39 12.64 -10.94
CA LEU A 8 -2.35 12.42 -9.50
C LEU A 8 -3.71 12.59 -8.82
N ASN A 9 -4.54 13.46 -9.35
CA ASN A 9 -5.88 13.71 -8.85
C ASN A 9 -6.98 12.91 -9.56
N SER A 10 -6.61 12.09 -10.54
CA SER A 10 -7.56 11.25 -11.29
C SER A 10 -8.07 10.11 -10.43
N ARG A 11 -9.36 9.82 -10.58
CA ARG A 11 -10.08 8.76 -9.89
C ARG A 11 -10.59 7.74 -10.92
N LEU A 12 -10.66 6.49 -10.53
CA LEU A 12 -11.27 5.48 -11.39
C LEU A 12 -12.78 5.72 -11.50
N TYR A 13 -13.40 6.06 -10.39
CA TYR A 13 -14.79 6.48 -10.32
C TYR A 13 -14.90 7.68 -9.37
N PRO A 14 -15.90 8.56 -9.53
CA PRO A 14 -15.95 9.83 -8.78
C PRO A 14 -15.90 9.72 -7.25
N ASP A 15 -16.40 8.64 -6.68
CA ASP A 15 -16.40 8.41 -5.23
C ASP A 15 -15.22 7.57 -4.71
N MET A 16 -14.30 7.20 -5.59
CA MET A 16 -13.09 6.47 -5.22
C MET A 16 -11.93 7.44 -4.95
N PHE A 17 -10.93 6.98 -4.23
CA PHE A 17 -9.73 7.77 -3.96
C PHE A 17 -8.93 8.05 -5.24
N PRO A 18 -8.30 9.23 -5.35
CA PRO A 18 -7.45 9.56 -6.49
C PRO A 18 -6.14 8.75 -6.47
N LEU A 19 -5.43 8.77 -7.59
CA LEU A 19 -4.19 8.03 -7.79
C LEU A 19 -3.20 8.24 -6.62
N SER A 20 -2.96 9.48 -6.23
CA SER A 20 -2.02 9.78 -5.13
C SER A 20 -2.40 9.06 -3.83
N ARG A 21 -3.69 9.04 -3.51
CA ARG A 21 -4.18 8.37 -2.30
C ARG A 21 -4.10 6.85 -2.41
N GLN A 22 -4.32 6.29 -3.59
CA GLN A 22 -4.15 4.84 -3.84
C GLN A 22 -2.71 4.41 -3.52
N VAL A 23 -1.74 5.18 -3.97
CA VAL A 23 -0.31 4.89 -3.72
C VAL A 23 0.02 5.05 -2.23
N GLN A 24 -0.47 6.09 -1.58
CA GLN A 24 -0.27 6.30 -0.15
C GLN A 24 -0.82 5.13 0.67
N ILE A 25 -2.03 4.68 0.39
CA ILE A 25 -2.65 3.56 1.12
C ILE A 25 -1.91 2.25 0.83
N ALA A 26 -1.48 2.02 -0.41
CA ALA A 26 -0.68 0.84 -0.75
C ALA A 26 0.61 0.79 0.09
N SER A 27 1.33 1.91 0.18
CA SER A 27 2.55 2.01 1.00
C SER A 27 2.27 1.76 2.48
N ASP A 28 1.20 2.35 3.01
CA ASP A 28 0.81 2.18 4.41
C ASP A 28 0.36 0.75 4.72
N THR A 29 -0.31 0.10 3.78
CA THR A 29 -0.76 -1.28 3.92
C THR A 29 0.42 -2.24 4.02
N ALA A 30 1.41 -2.10 3.14
CA ALA A 30 2.60 -2.93 3.16
C ALA A 30 3.42 -2.69 4.44
N LYS A 31 3.69 -1.44 4.75
CA LYS A 31 4.45 -1.01 5.93
C LYS A 31 3.77 -1.46 7.22
N GLY A 32 2.49 -1.16 7.36
CA GLY A 32 1.71 -1.48 8.55
C GLY A 32 1.47 -2.98 8.72
N GLY A 33 1.25 -3.69 7.60
CA GLY A 33 1.08 -5.13 7.63
C GLY A 33 2.32 -5.84 8.17
N ALA A 34 3.47 -5.55 7.61
CA ALA A 34 4.73 -6.15 8.02
C ALA A 34 5.11 -5.78 9.46
N ALA A 35 4.97 -4.50 9.82
CA ALA A 35 5.29 -4.04 11.16
C ALA A 35 4.43 -4.72 12.22
N ARG A 36 3.13 -4.83 11.99
CA ARG A 36 2.21 -5.46 12.95
C ARG A 36 2.46 -6.95 13.10
N LEU A 37 2.79 -7.65 12.01
CA LEU A 37 3.19 -9.06 12.09
C LEU A 37 4.50 -9.23 12.89
N ALA A 38 5.40 -8.27 12.78
CA ALA A 38 6.65 -8.27 13.56
C ALA A 38 6.45 -7.78 15.00
N GLY A 39 5.26 -7.32 15.38
CA GLY A 39 4.99 -6.79 16.70
C GLY A 39 5.58 -5.41 16.94
N ILE A 40 5.78 -4.64 15.89
CA ILE A 40 6.38 -3.31 15.93
C ILE A 40 5.32 -2.28 15.55
N GLU A 41 5.33 -1.13 16.23
CA GLU A 41 4.49 0.00 15.83
C GLU A 41 4.94 0.53 14.47
N PRO A 42 4.05 0.61 13.46
CA PRO A 42 4.45 1.11 12.16
C PRO A 42 4.89 2.58 12.21
N PRO A 43 5.96 2.94 11.50
CA PRO A 43 6.30 4.35 11.37
C PRO A 43 5.17 5.11 10.65
N LYS A 44 4.90 6.33 11.10
CA LYS A 44 3.88 7.19 10.48
C LYS A 44 4.52 8.03 9.38
N TYR A 45 3.84 8.07 8.24
CA TYR A 45 4.20 8.97 7.15
C TYR A 45 3.11 10.02 6.99
N GLU A 46 3.50 11.26 6.71
CA GLU A 46 2.56 12.30 6.35
C GLU A 46 2.05 12.07 4.92
N ASP A 47 0.75 12.28 4.71
CA ASP A 47 0.11 12.13 3.41
C ASP A 47 0.12 13.48 2.67
N ASN A 48 1.32 13.97 2.35
CA ASN A 48 1.56 15.30 1.80
C ASN A 48 2.17 15.29 0.39
N GLU A 49 2.29 14.12 -0.23
CA GLU A 49 2.86 14.02 -1.57
C GLU A 49 1.94 14.66 -2.61
N THR A 50 2.49 15.54 -3.43
CA THR A 50 1.79 16.25 -4.50
C THR A 50 2.44 16.05 -5.87
N THR A 51 3.53 15.29 -5.95
CA THR A 51 4.26 15.01 -7.19
C THR A 51 4.58 13.53 -7.31
N PHE A 52 4.83 13.06 -8.54
CA PHE A 52 5.29 11.69 -8.76
C PHE A 52 6.65 11.40 -8.09
N PRO A 53 7.67 12.28 -8.19
CA PRO A 53 8.90 12.06 -7.45
C PRO A 53 8.70 11.86 -5.95
N GLU A 54 7.82 12.62 -5.33
CA GLU A 54 7.50 12.48 -3.91
C GLU A 54 6.84 11.13 -3.59
N LEU A 55 5.92 10.67 -4.44
CA LEU A 55 5.31 9.35 -4.29
C LEU A 55 6.33 8.22 -4.47
N ILE A 56 7.21 8.36 -5.45
CA ILE A 56 8.30 7.40 -5.67
C ILE A 56 9.21 7.33 -4.46
N GLU A 57 9.56 8.49 -3.89
CA GLU A 57 10.38 8.54 -2.68
C GLU A 57 9.69 7.87 -1.49
N ARG A 58 8.39 8.08 -1.34
CA ARG A 58 7.60 7.38 -0.32
C ARG A 58 7.65 5.86 -0.50
N LEU A 59 7.53 5.37 -1.74
CA LEU A 59 7.64 3.94 -2.02
C LEU A 59 9.03 3.40 -1.73
N ARG A 60 10.07 4.12 -2.10
CA ARG A 60 11.47 3.75 -1.77
C ARG A 60 11.68 3.67 -0.28
N LYS A 61 11.18 4.64 0.46
CA LYS A 61 11.25 4.67 1.92
C LYS A 61 10.52 3.46 2.54
N THR A 62 9.38 3.10 1.98
CA THR A 62 8.61 1.93 2.42
C THR A 62 9.39 0.64 2.16
N ILE A 63 9.96 0.49 0.97
CA ILE A 63 10.79 -0.69 0.63
C ILE A 63 12.01 -0.76 1.57
N ALA A 64 12.68 0.35 1.80
CA ALA A 64 13.81 0.41 2.73
C ALA A 64 13.40 -0.02 4.14
N TYR A 65 12.24 0.43 4.61
CA TYR A 65 11.70 0.02 5.90
C TYR A 65 11.44 -1.49 5.93
N LEU A 66 10.78 -2.04 4.91
CA LEU A 66 10.52 -3.47 4.84
C LEU A 66 11.81 -4.28 4.90
N ASN A 67 12.87 -3.80 4.26
CA ASN A 67 14.17 -4.45 4.25
C ASN A 67 14.88 -4.39 5.62
N THR A 68 14.44 -3.56 6.56
CA THR A 68 14.96 -3.57 7.92
C THR A 68 14.39 -4.70 8.78
N LEU A 69 13.25 -5.25 8.36
CA LEU A 69 12.60 -6.34 9.09
C LEU A 69 13.27 -7.66 8.73
N LYS A 70 13.55 -8.46 9.75
CA LYS A 70 14.19 -9.77 9.59
C LYS A 70 13.13 -10.87 9.56
N PRO A 71 13.36 -11.96 8.81
CA PRO A 71 12.43 -13.10 8.80
C PRO A 71 12.03 -13.57 10.19
N GLU A 72 12.98 -13.61 11.14
CA GLU A 72 12.77 -14.07 12.52
C GLU A 72 11.73 -13.23 13.27
N GLN A 73 11.54 -11.98 12.88
CA GLN A 73 10.56 -11.09 13.50
C GLN A 73 9.12 -11.42 13.08
N ILE A 74 8.95 -12.04 11.92
CA ILE A 74 7.64 -12.34 11.32
C ILE A 74 7.34 -13.85 11.42
N ASP A 75 8.34 -14.71 11.24
CA ASP A 75 8.17 -16.15 11.35
C ASP A 75 7.58 -16.51 12.71
N GLY A 76 6.59 -17.40 12.69
CA GLY A 76 5.88 -17.81 13.91
C GLY A 76 4.72 -16.89 14.29
N SER A 77 4.41 -15.86 13.49
CA SER A 77 3.34 -14.92 13.79
C SER A 77 1.93 -15.40 13.38
N GLU A 78 1.79 -16.62 12.85
CA GLU A 78 0.53 -17.13 12.29
C GLU A 78 -0.64 -17.04 13.29
N LYS A 79 -0.39 -17.34 14.56
CA LYS A 79 -1.40 -17.33 15.63
C LYS A 79 -1.31 -16.11 16.54
N LYS A 80 -0.34 -15.23 16.28
CA LYS A 80 -0.20 -13.99 17.03
C LYS A 80 -1.38 -13.09 16.81
N LYS A 81 -1.89 -12.46 17.85
CA LYS A 81 -3.00 -11.52 17.73
C LYS A 81 -2.50 -10.17 17.23
N VAL A 82 -3.13 -9.69 16.17
CA VAL A 82 -2.88 -8.37 15.59
C VAL A 82 -4.14 -7.55 15.77
N THR A 83 -4.02 -6.43 16.45
CA THR A 83 -5.14 -5.51 16.67
C THR A 83 -4.84 -4.18 15.99
N LEU A 84 -5.82 -3.68 15.24
CA LEU A 84 -5.71 -2.37 14.59
C LEU A 84 -7.05 -1.66 14.64
N LYS A 85 -6.97 -0.33 14.62
CA LYS A 85 -8.16 0.51 14.55
C LYS A 85 -8.55 0.74 13.10
N VAL A 86 -9.79 0.41 12.76
CA VAL A 86 -10.37 0.68 11.44
C VAL A 86 -11.59 1.55 11.65
N ARG A 87 -11.51 2.80 11.20
CA ARG A 87 -12.51 3.83 11.54
C ARG A 87 -12.63 3.97 13.07
N ASP A 88 -13.80 3.69 13.63
CA ASP A 88 -14.03 3.79 15.07
C ASP A 88 -14.02 2.44 15.78
N GLU A 89 -13.70 1.36 15.07
CA GLU A 89 -13.69 0.00 15.59
C GLU A 89 -12.28 -0.55 15.75
N MET A 90 -12.08 -1.29 16.85
CA MET A 90 -10.85 -2.08 17.04
C MET A 90 -11.11 -3.49 16.51
N LEU A 91 -10.33 -3.89 15.53
CA LEU A 91 -10.41 -5.23 14.95
C LEU A 91 -9.20 -6.04 15.38
N THR A 92 -9.44 -7.30 15.75
CA THR A 92 -8.38 -8.24 16.14
C THR A 92 -8.40 -9.44 15.20
N PHE A 93 -7.23 -9.81 14.70
CA PHE A 93 -7.02 -10.93 13.80
C PHE A 93 -5.90 -11.83 14.33
N GLU A 94 -5.94 -13.11 13.99
CA GLU A 94 -4.73 -13.91 14.02
C GLU A 94 -3.79 -13.48 12.88
N GLY A 95 -2.48 -13.58 13.08
CA GLY A 95 -1.49 -13.08 12.12
C GLY A 95 -1.65 -13.62 10.71
N LEU A 96 -1.89 -14.93 10.56
CA LEU A 96 -2.10 -15.52 9.23
C LEU A 96 -3.35 -14.97 8.55
N THR A 97 -4.45 -14.90 9.27
CA THR A 97 -5.71 -14.31 8.77
C THR A 97 -5.52 -12.84 8.42
N PHE A 98 -4.82 -12.09 9.26
CA PHE A 98 -4.49 -10.70 9.00
C PHE A 98 -3.73 -10.53 7.68
N LEU A 99 -2.70 -11.35 7.47
CA LEU A 99 -1.90 -11.29 6.23
C LEU A 99 -2.73 -11.66 5.01
N LEU A 100 -3.41 -12.82 5.04
CA LEU A 100 -4.07 -13.38 3.86
C LEU A 100 -5.40 -12.71 3.51
N ASN A 101 -6.14 -12.26 4.50
CA ASN A 101 -7.49 -11.76 4.28
C ASN A 101 -7.59 -10.24 4.39
N ARG A 102 -6.56 -9.57 4.87
CA ARG A 102 -6.58 -8.12 4.97
C ARG A 102 -5.39 -7.45 4.27
N VAL A 103 -4.16 -7.80 4.64
CA VAL A 103 -2.98 -7.09 4.13
C VAL A 103 -2.83 -7.30 2.62
N LEU A 104 -2.72 -8.54 2.18
CA LEU A 104 -2.50 -8.84 0.76
C LEU A 104 -3.66 -8.38 -0.13
N PRO A 105 -4.94 -8.70 0.18
CA PRO A 105 -6.04 -8.22 -0.65
C PRO A 105 -6.12 -6.70 -0.72
N ASN A 106 -5.90 -6.01 0.40
CA ASN A 106 -5.95 -4.55 0.44
C ASN A 106 -4.80 -3.92 -0.36
N LEU A 107 -3.60 -4.47 -0.24
CA LEU A 107 -2.44 -4.04 -1.03
C LEU A 107 -2.71 -4.19 -2.53
N PHE A 108 -3.14 -5.38 -2.96
CA PHE A 108 -3.42 -5.65 -4.36
C PHE A 108 -4.58 -4.78 -4.89
N PHE A 109 -5.58 -4.52 -4.08
CA PHE A 109 -6.67 -3.62 -4.47
C PHE A 109 -6.14 -2.24 -4.83
N HIS A 110 -5.36 -1.62 -3.95
CA HIS A 110 -4.86 -0.26 -4.17
C HIS A 110 -3.82 -0.19 -5.28
N VAL A 111 -2.93 -1.17 -5.41
CA VAL A 111 -1.97 -1.23 -6.51
C VAL A 111 -2.68 -1.44 -7.84
N SER A 112 -3.66 -2.34 -7.88
CA SER A 112 -4.46 -2.59 -9.10
C SER A 112 -5.29 -1.38 -9.51
N THR A 113 -5.85 -0.68 -8.53
CA THR A 113 -6.63 0.54 -8.79
C THR A 113 -5.72 1.66 -9.31
N ALA A 114 -4.53 1.83 -8.72
CA ALA A 114 -3.54 2.78 -9.22
C ALA A 114 -3.15 2.46 -10.67
N TYR A 115 -2.88 1.19 -10.97
CA TYR A 115 -2.62 0.73 -12.34
C TYR A 115 -3.78 1.09 -13.27
N ALA A 116 -5.01 0.79 -12.86
CA ALA A 116 -6.20 1.01 -13.68
C ALA A 116 -6.41 2.51 -13.98
N ILE A 117 -6.18 3.38 -13.00
CA ILE A 117 -6.25 4.83 -13.21
C ILE A 117 -5.25 5.28 -14.26
N LEU A 118 -3.99 4.86 -14.13
CA LEU A 118 -2.93 5.20 -15.08
C LEU A 118 -3.24 4.68 -16.48
N ARG A 119 -3.62 3.41 -16.57
CA ARG A 119 -3.93 2.78 -17.86
C ARG A 119 -5.14 3.40 -18.55
N HIS A 120 -6.19 3.65 -17.79
CA HIS A 120 -7.41 4.31 -18.28
C HIS A 120 -7.13 5.74 -18.74
N SER A 121 -6.20 6.42 -18.12
CA SER A 121 -5.79 7.78 -18.46
C SER A 121 -4.83 7.86 -19.65
N GLY A 122 -4.50 6.72 -20.27
CA GLY A 122 -3.69 6.67 -21.49
C GLY A 122 -2.20 6.47 -21.26
N VAL A 123 -1.77 6.19 -20.04
CA VAL A 123 -0.36 5.86 -19.79
C VAL A 123 -0.02 4.51 -20.40
N GLU A 124 1.06 4.45 -21.16
CA GLU A 124 1.48 3.23 -21.88
C GLU A 124 2.18 2.25 -20.95
N ILE A 125 1.39 1.58 -20.13
CA ILE A 125 1.81 0.50 -19.25
C ILE A 125 1.00 -0.75 -19.54
N GLY A 126 1.45 -1.89 -19.06
CA GLY A 126 0.77 -3.17 -19.25
C GLY A 126 0.94 -4.07 -18.03
N LYS A 127 0.36 -5.25 -18.10
CA LYS A 127 0.42 -6.23 -17.00
C LYS A 127 1.85 -6.53 -16.53
N LYS A 128 2.83 -6.50 -17.44
CA LYS A 128 4.24 -6.71 -17.11
C LYS A 128 4.78 -5.68 -16.12
N ASP A 129 4.32 -4.44 -16.24
CA ASP A 129 4.73 -3.37 -15.32
C ASP A 129 4.16 -3.61 -13.93
N TYR A 130 2.93 -4.09 -13.85
CA TYR A 130 2.30 -4.45 -12.58
C TYR A 130 2.99 -5.63 -11.90
N LEU A 131 3.30 -6.69 -12.66
CA LEU A 131 3.95 -7.89 -12.13
C LEU A 131 5.42 -7.66 -11.79
N GLY A 132 6.05 -6.71 -12.46
CA GLY A 132 7.47 -6.46 -12.31
C GLY A 132 8.32 -7.54 -12.98
N LYS A 133 9.60 -7.58 -12.61
CA LYS A 133 10.51 -8.62 -13.09
C LYS A 133 10.24 -9.93 -12.37
N MET A 134 10.07 -10.97 -13.13
CA MET A 134 10.00 -12.34 -12.62
C MET A 134 11.35 -13.00 -12.71
#